data_d987b70d0fc55d77db4cfe0ac70c6bc7
#
_entry.id   d987b70d0fc55d77db4cfe0ac70c6bc7
#
_cell.length_a   1.000
_cell.length_b   1.000
_cell.length_c   1.000
_cell.angle_alpha   90.00
_cell.angle_beta   90.00
_cell.angle_gamma   90.00
#
_symmetry.space_group_name_H-M   'P 1'
#
loop_
_entity.id
_entity.type
_entity.pdbx_description
1 polymer ?
#
loop_
_entity_poly.entity_id
_entity_poly.type
_entity_poly.pdbx_seq_one_letter_code
_entity_poly.pdbx_strand_id
1 'polypeptide(L)'
;MTLTADQLLKKPAEELDAIFKAAPAGPIPTGEATGTAIAFAGSIWSRIFAWFARWFLWQGKIFDPAGQCLRNRVSAFSVVAIKAEVYAGQSWLDGRDCIVIDYSKTSFVACFVRDEIRLVAPGLYLGQVYLGKNKKPVLKFSISFQYQPARKCWRRSLATITALMIVFAIYLAVRLTSDAPVIYAAPVDHFKYGSTGGERDAGIPYWLWKVMPAMFPEFIPGPHHDLTSFGFVFDPTRPVDKELPVGVSKRKVQGIDRVFFNCAVCHVGTVRDTPGSTRRIIAGMPSNTVDLQGFERFLFACATSEKFTPDRIAAEMKRIGANDDLINRLILRYIGIDLGRTRLLFLRDRFKFMDREPDTGPGRVDTFNPPKVLMNFPMDQVPAREWVGNCDLPSIWNQGTRKGMWLHWDGNNNSVEERNRSAAFGTGAIPPTLDRPSMKRMEAWLNDAKPPAYPYPINPELAARGAPIYRDYCARCHGENGSDFSGALVGQVTPIEQIATDRHRLDSYSVALCANQNLLYTAYPPDRFSHFRKTFGYANQPLDGLWLRAPYLHNGSVPTLRDLLNPTSERPAVFYRGYDVYDPKNVGFIASVKEEDGQAYFKY
;
A
#
# COMPACT_ATOMS: atom_id res chain seq x y z
N MET A 1 -1.72 27.94 -57.90
CA MET A 1 -0.70 27.66 -56.82
C MET A 1 -0.72 26.18 -56.52
N THR A 2 0.42 25.51 -56.63
CA THR A 2 0.54 24.08 -56.34
C THR A 2 0.51 23.85 -54.82
N LEU A 3 -0.37 23.00 -54.34
CA LEU A 3 -0.51 22.69 -52.91
C LEU A 3 0.79 22.08 -52.36
N THR A 4 1.22 22.46 -51.16
CA THR A 4 2.44 21.96 -50.51
C THR A 4 2.15 21.26 -49.18
N ALA A 5 3.06 20.40 -48.67
CA ALA A 5 2.94 19.74 -47.38
C ALA A 5 2.79 20.76 -46.22
N ASP A 6 3.52 21.89 -46.26
CA ASP A 6 3.42 22.97 -45.25
C ASP A 6 2.06 23.67 -45.27
N GLN A 7 1.41 23.74 -46.41
CA GLN A 7 0.06 24.30 -46.51
C GLN A 7 -1.00 23.32 -45.99
N LEU A 8 -0.84 22.00 -46.25
CA LEU A 8 -1.69 20.97 -45.65
C LEU A 8 -1.62 20.97 -44.13
N LEU A 9 -0.45 21.14 -43.56
CA LEU A 9 -0.23 21.15 -42.11
C LEU A 9 -0.98 22.29 -41.38
N LYS A 10 -1.31 23.37 -42.08
CA LYS A 10 -2.02 24.53 -41.54
C LYS A 10 -3.54 24.44 -41.61
N LYS A 11 -4.07 23.47 -42.34
CA LYS A 11 -5.52 23.34 -42.58
C LYS A 11 -6.23 22.57 -41.45
N PRO A 12 -7.47 22.96 -41.12
CA PRO A 12 -8.27 22.21 -40.16
C PRO A 12 -8.67 20.82 -40.72
N ALA A 13 -9.04 19.92 -39.81
CA ALA A 13 -9.31 18.51 -40.14
C ALA A 13 -10.41 18.34 -41.20
N GLU A 14 -11.46 19.16 -41.14
CA GLU A 14 -12.59 19.14 -42.06
C GLU A 14 -12.18 19.54 -43.48
N GLU A 15 -11.32 20.54 -43.62
CA GLU A 15 -10.79 20.99 -44.89
C GLU A 15 -9.85 19.93 -45.52
N LEU A 16 -9.03 19.27 -44.68
CA LEU A 16 -8.21 18.13 -45.14
C LEU A 16 -9.06 16.97 -45.64
N ASP A 17 -10.20 16.67 -44.96
CA ASP A 17 -11.12 15.66 -45.40
C ASP A 17 -11.81 16.05 -46.74
N ALA A 18 -12.16 17.31 -46.91
CA ALA A 18 -12.72 17.82 -48.17
C ALA A 18 -11.68 17.71 -49.31
N ILE A 19 -10.42 18.08 -49.05
CA ILE A 19 -9.32 17.93 -50.04
C ILE A 19 -9.11 16.47 -50.39
N PHE A 20 -9.09 15.57 -49.40
CA PHE A 20 -8.94 14.14 -49.62
C PHE A 20 -10.10 13.56 -50.46
N LYS A 21 -11.32 13.91 -50.14
CA LYS A 21 -12.52 13.49 -50.88
C LYS A 21 -12.54 13.98 -52.33
N ALA A 22 -12.08 15.21 -52.59
CA ALA A 22 -12.03 15.79 -53.94
C ALA A 22 -10.88 15.23 -54.79
N ALA A 23 -9.85 14.67 -54.21
CA ALA A 23 -8.65 14.22 -54.88
C ALA A 23 -8.84 12.86 -55.58
N PRO A 24 -8.23 12.63 -56.76
CA PRO A 24 -8.18 11.30 -57.39
C PRO A 24 -7.22 10.38 -56.63
N ALA A 25 -7.39 9.06 -56.81
CA ALA A 25 -6.47 8.08 -56.23
C ALA A 25 -5.00 8.34 -56.65
N GLY A 26 -4.82 8.72 -57.90
CA GLY A 26 -3.49 8.85 -58.49
C GLY A 26 -2.81 7.49 -58.81
N PRO A 27 -1.64 7.48 -59.44
CA PRO A 27 -0.85 6.26 -59.62
C PRO A 27 -0.25 5.82 -58.28
N ILE A 28 0.00 4.52 -58.12
CA ILE A 28 0.82 4.02 -57.00
C ILE A 28 2.21 4.64 -57.09
N PRO A 29 2.65 5.37 -56.06
CA PRO A 29 3.94 6.05 -56.14
C PRO A 29 5.11 5.08 -56.04
N THR A 30 6.26 5.50 -56.52
CA THR A 30 7.50 4.74 -56.46
C THR A 30 8.66 5.55 -55.87
N GLY A 31 9.62 4.90 -55.22
CA GLY A 31 10.79 5.56 -54.64
C GLY A 31 10.56 6.13 -53.22
N GLU A 32 11.48 6.99 -52.83
CA GLU A 32 11.46 7.55 -51.46
C GLU A 32 10.59 8.78 -51.33
N ALA A 33 9.72 8.78 -50.36
CA ALA A 33 8.86 9.89 -50.01
C ALA A 33 9.17 10.42 -48.61
N THR A 34 9.23 11.73 -48.49
CA THR A 34 9.29 12.41 -47.17
C THR A 34 7.91 12.49 -46.55
N GLY A 35 7.76 12.02 -45.30
CA GLY A 35 6.51 12.02 -44.55
C GLY A 35 6.37 13.24 -43.66
N THR A 36 5.14 13.73 -43.51
CA THR A 36 4.73 14.75 -42.56
C THR A 36 3.46 14.27 -41.85
N ALA A 37 3.56 13.95 -40.57
CA ALA A 37 2.39 13.56 -39.75
C ALA A 37 1.57 14.81 -39.39
N ILE A 38 0.24 14.72 -39.49
CA ILE A 38 -0.69 15.83 -39.23
C ILE A 38 -1.64 15.42 -38.11
N ALA A 39 -1.23 15.73 -36.87
CA ALA A 39 -2.12 15.65 -35.70
C ALA A 39 -2.50 17.07 -35.28
N PHE A 40 -3.61 17.22 -34.56
CA PHE A 40 -4.11 18.53 -34.10
C PHE A 40 -4.28 19.54 -35.25
N ALA A 41 -4.80 19.10 -36.37
CA ALA A 41 -4.94 19.85 -37.61
C ALA A 41 -5.52 21.26 -37.37
N GLY A 42 -4.93 22.28 -37.98
CA GLY A 42 -5.35 23.67 -37.83
C GLY A 42 -4.79 24.40 -36.59
N SER A 43 -4.03 23.74 -35.70
CA SER A 43 -3.45 24.35 -34.50
C SER A 43 -1.93 24.51 -34.62
N ILE A 44 -1.34 25.36 -33.75
CA ILE A 44 0.12 25.52 -33.65
C ILE A 44 0.79 24.17 -33.23
N TRP A 45 0.07 23.34 -32.48
CA TRP A 45 0.53 22.03 -32.05
C TRP A 45 0.74 21.05 -33.19
N SER A 46 0.01 21.22 -34.31
CA SER A 46 0.23 20.40 -35.51
C SER A 46 1.67 20.52 -36.04
N ARG A 47 2.24 21.71 -36.01
CA ARG A 47 3.62 21.95 -36.48
C ARG A 47 4.66 21.36 -35.51
N ILE A 48 4.40 21.49 -34.22
CA ILE A 48 5.27 20.93 -33.15
C ILE A 48 5.25 19.41 -33.24
N PHE A 49 4.06 18.82 -33.36
CA PHE A 49 3.89 17.37 -33.51
C PHE A 49 4.53 16.85 -34.80
N ALA A 50 4.31 17.49 -35.93
CA ALA A 50 4.92 17.08 -37.21
C ALA A 50 6.45 17.11 -37.14
N TRP A 51 7.01 18.14 -36.49
CA TRP A 51 8.46 18.24 -36.25
C TRP A 51 8.95 17.09 -35.35
N PHE A 52 8.27 16.81 -34.22
CA PHE A 52 8.60 15.73 -33.30
C PHE A 52 8.48 14.36 -33.98
N ALA A 53 7.36 14.10 -34.68
CA ALA A 53 7.12 12.84 -35.39
C ALA A 53 8.19 12.57 -36.45
N ARG A 54 8.57 13.59 -37.21
CA ARG A 54 9.62 13.48 -38.23
C ARG A 54 10.97 13.09 -37.65
N TRP A 55 11.29 13.53 -36.45
CA TRP A 55 12.60 13.27 -35.82
C TRP A 55 12.64 11.95 -35.04
N PHE A 56 11.55 11.57 -34.40
CA PHE A 56 11.57 10.48 -33.42
C PHE A 56 10.72 9.27 -33.82
N LEU A 57 9.68 9.46 -34.62
CA LEU A 57 8.71 8.41 -34.87
C LEU A 57 8.71 7.95 -36.33
N TRP A 58 8.51 8.88 -37.28
CA TRP A 58 8.29 8.52 -38.67
C TRP A 58 8.74 9.61 -39.64
N GLN A 59 9.62 9.24 -40.61
CA GLN A 59 10.24 10.17 -41.54
C GLN A 59 9.66 10.08 -42.96
N GLY A 60 8.95 8.99 -43.26
CA GLY A 60 8.37 8.78 -44.57
C GLY A 60 8.25 7.31 -44.95
N LYS A 61 8.03 7.10 -46.24
CA LYS A 61 7.78 5.78 -46.83
C LYS A 61 8.67 5.57 -48.03
N ILE A 62 9.19 4.35 -48.23
CA ILE A 62 9.95 3.92 -49.39
C ILE A 62 9.05 2.91 -50.14
N PHE A 63 8.59 3.27 -51.31
CA PHE A 63 7.75 2.45 -52.16
C PHE A 63 8.62 1.64 -53.10
N ASP A 64 8.39 0.34 -53.14
CA ASP A 64 9.06 -0.58 -54.07
C ASP A 64 8.29 -0.64 -55.39
N PRO A 65 8.94 -0.24 -56.53
CA PRO A 65 8.25 -0.22 -57.80
C PRO A 65 7.91 -1.62 -58.36
N ALA A 66 8.63 -2.65 -57.97
CA ALA A 66 8.46 -4.00 -58.50
C ALA A 66 7.54 -4.88 -57.63
N GLY A 67 7.32 -4.53 -56.36
CA GLY A 67 6.77 -5.45 -55.36
C GLY A 67 5.40 -5.09 -54.81
N GLN A 68 4.72 -4.05 -55.24
CA GLN A 68 3.47 -3.60 -54.64
C GLN A 68 3.54 -3.52 -53.10
N CYS A 69 4.67 -3.13 -52.55
CA CYS A 69 4.91 -3.01 -51.16
C CYS A 69 5.69 -1.73 -50.83
N LEU A 70 5.68 -1.36 -49.57
CA LEU A 70 6.53 -0.29 -49.05
C LEU A 70 7.17 -0.68 -47.73
N ARG A 71 8.18 0.10 -47.34
CA ARG A 71 8.75 0.09 -45.98
C ARG A 71 8.71 1.51 -45.42
N ASN A 72 8.42 1.61 -44.11
CA ASN A 72 8.49 2.88 -43.42
C ASN A 72 9.91 3.21 -42.97
N ARG A 73 10.23 4.49 -42.98
CA ARG A 73 11.45 5.04 -42.41
C ARG A 73 11.10 5.63 -41.03
N VAL A 74 11.57 4.95 -39.98
CA VAL A 74 11.21 5.23 -38.59
C VAL A 74 12.45 5.58 -37.75
N SER A 75 12.22 6.24 -36.61
CA SER A 75 13.21 6.70 -35.65
C SER A 75 14.16 7.81 -36.16
N ALA A 76 14.89 8.44 -35.23
CA ALA A 76 15.89 9.46 -35.50
C ALA A 76 17.05 8.97 -36.38
N PHE A 77 17.23 7.66 -36.48
CA PHE A 77 18.32 7.02 -37.25
C PHE A 77 17.90 6.55 -38.66
N SER A 78 16.69 6.94 -39.11
CA SER A 78 16.13 6.58 -40.42
C SER A 78 16.09 5.06 -40.68
N VAL A 79 15.82 4.26 -39.66
CA VAL A 79 15.73 2.82 -39.76
C VAL A 79 14.61 2.43 -40.73
N VAL A 80 14.91 1.64 -41.73
CA VAL A 80 13.94 1.13 -42.71
C VAL A 80 13.31 -0.14 -42.14
N ALA A 81 12.06 0.00 -41.66
CA ALA A 81 11.32 -1.07 -41.00
C ALA A 81 9.83 -1.01 -41.35
N ILE A 82 9.04 -1.92 -40.80
CA ILE A 82 7.57 -1.94 -40.93
C ILE A 82 7.11 -1.99 -42.39
N LYS A 83 7.11 -3.19 -42.98
CA LYS A 83 6.65 -3.46 -44.35
C LYS A 83 5.11 -3.40 -44.42
N ALA A 84 4.57 -2.90 -45.55
CA ALA A 84 3.15 -2.92 -45.86
C ALA A 84 2.90 -3.31 -47.33
N GLU A 85 1.76 -3.94 -47.60
CA GLU A 85 1.24 -4.14 -48.97
C GLU A 85 0.62 -2.82 -49.48
N VAL A 86 0.74 -2.56 -50.78
CA VAL A 86 0.19 -1.37 -51.43
C VAL A 86 -0.64 -1.78 -52.64
N TYR A 87 -1.91 -1.38 -52.65
CA TYR A 87 -2.83 -1.72 -53.74
C TYR A 87 -3.90 -0.66 -53.93
N ALA A 88 -4.54 -0.66 -55.12
CA ALA A 88 -5.71 0.16 -55.39
C ALA A 88 -6.94 -0.43 -54.68
N GLY A 89 -7.71 0.39 -54.00
CA GLY A 89 -8.90 -0.03 -53.27
C GLY A 89 -9.85 1.12 -53.00
N GLN A 90 -10.90 0.84 -52.23
CA GLN A 90 -11.89 1.85 -51.86
C GLN A 90 -11.65 2.42 -50.47
N SER A 91 -11.79 3.72 -50.35
CA SER A 91 -11.59 4.46 -49.10
C SER A 91 -12.71 4.19 -48.09
N TRP A 92 -12.34 3.99 -46.86
CA TRP A 92 -13.30 3.88 -45.76
C TRP A 92 -13.99 5.22 -45.44
N LEU A 93 -13.40 6.36 -45.88
CA LEU A 93 -13.97 7.68 -45.64
C LEU A 93 -15.19 7.99 -46.54
N ASP A 94 -15.15 7.61 -47.81
CA ASP A 94 -16.17 8.01 -48.81
C ASP A 94 -16.50 6.94 -49.88
N GLY A 95 -15.95 5.74 -49.79
CA GLY A 95 -16.17 4.66 -50.74
C GLY A 95 -15.58 4.84 -52.14
N ARG A 96 -14.82 5.92 -52.40
CA ARG A 96 -14.20 6.19 -53.71
C ARG A 96 -12.80 5.58 -53.79
N ASP A 97 -12.28 5.48 -54.98
CA ASP A 97 -10.96 4.90 -55.22
C ASP A 97 -9.86 5.64 -54.45
N CYS A 98 -8.96 4.88 -53.86
CA CYS A 98 -7.75 5.33 -53.18
C CYS A 98 -6.61 4.30 -53.29
N ILE A 99 -5.41 4.67 -52.89
CA ILE A 99 -4.31 3.73 -52.68
C ILE A 99 -4.33 3.31 -51.23
N VAL A 100 -4.45 2.01 -50.99
CA VAL A 100 -4.46 1.38 -49.66
C VAL A 100 -3.05 0.90 -49.31
N ILE A 101 -2.64 1.18 -48.09
CA ILE A 101 -1.40 0.70 -47.50
C ILE A 101 -1.79 -0.16 -46.29
N ASP A 102 -1.63 -1.46 -46.42
CA ASP A 102 -2.12 -2.46 -45.47
C ASP A 102 -0.97 -3.18 -44.78
N TYR A 103 -0.96 -3.08 -43.46
CA TYR A 103 0.06 -3.68 -42.61
C TYR A 103 -0.36 -5.04 -42.03
N SER A 104 -1.61 -5.45 -42.24
CA SER A 104 -2.21 -6.59 -41.54
C SER A 104 -1.49 -7.92 -41.73
N LYS A 105 -0.92 -8.14 -42.93
CA LYS A 105 -0.21 -9.39 -43.28
C LYS A 105 1.32 -9.29 -43.19
N THR A 106 1.86 -8.09 -43.07
CA THR A 106 3.30 -7.85 -43.28
C THR A 106 4.03 -7.35 -42.06
N SER A 107 3.33 -6.95 -41.00
CA SER A 107 3.92 -6.41 -39.78
C SER A 107 3.20 -6.92 -38.54
N PHE A 108 3.95 -7.52 -37.61
CA PHE A 108 3.41 -7.92 -36.30
C PHE A 108 3.07 -6.70 -35.42
N VAL A 109 3.88 -5.63 -35.50
CA VAL A 109 3.73 -4.43 -34.66
C VAL A 109 2.62 -3.49 -35.17
N ALA A 110 2.38 -3.45 -36.49
CA ALA A 110 1.42 -2.55 -37.12
C ALA A 110 0.26 -3.29 -37.81
N CYS A 111 0.02 -4.55 -37.50
CA CYS A 111 -1.02 -5.38 -38.13
C CYS A 111 -2.44 -4.84 -38.04
N PHE A 112 -2.69 -3.90 -37.10
CA PHE A 112 -3.97 -3.22 -36.91
C PHE A 112 -4.05 -1.85 -37.61
N VAL A 113 -3.02 -1.44 -38.38
CA VAL A 113 -2.96 -0.15 -39.06
C VAL A 113 -3.35 -0.34 -40.54
N ARG A 114 -4.19 0.55 -41.04
CA ARG A 114 -4.48 0.75 -42.45
C ARG A 114 -4.36 2.23 -42.79
N ASP A 115 -3.52 2.55 -43.78
CA ASP A 115 -3.43 3.89 -44.35
C ASP A 115 -4.12 3.94 -45.71
N GLU A 116 -4.68 5.09 -46.05
CA GLU A 116 -5.25 5.37 -47.36
C GLU A 116 -4.66 6.69 -47.87
N ILE A 117 -4.22 6.75 -49.13
CA ILE A 117 -3.62 7.95 -49.71
C ILE A 117 -4.28 8.32 -51.03
N ARG A 118 -4.35 9.62 -51.32
CA ARG A 118 -4.80 10.20 -52.61
C ARG A 118 -3.87 11.31 -53.07
N LEU A 119 -3.75 11.48 -54.37
CA LEU A 119 -2.90 12.49 -55.02
C LEU A 119 -3.54 13.86 -54.95
N VAL A 120 -3.01 14.78 -54.14
CA VAL A 120 -3.56 16.13 -53.95
C VAL A 120 -2.83 17.21 -54.74
N ALA A 121 -1.61 16.91 -55.18
CA ALA A 121 -0.82 17.73 -56.13
C ALA A 121 0.27 16.85 -56.76
N PRO A 122 0.91 17.28 -57.85
CA PRO A 122 2.01 16.54 -58.46
C PRO A 122 3.09 16.16 -57.43
N GLY A 123 3.30 14.85 -57.23
CA GLY A 123 4.25 14.33 -56.25
C GLY A 123 3.88 14.52 -54.77
N LEU A 124 2.66 14.92 -54.44
CA LEU A 124 2.16 15.09 -53.08
C LEU A 124 0.87 14.27 -52.85
N TYR A 125 0.91 13.37 -51.89
CA TYR A 125 -0.26 12.61 -51.45
C TYR A 125 -0.68 13.02 -50.05
N LEU A 126 -1.98 13.10 -49.80
CA LEU A 126 -2.58 13.25 -48.48
C LEU A 126 -3.09 11.87 -48.02
N GLY A 127 -2.82 11.50 -46.79
CA GLY A 127 -3.19 10.20 -46.24
C GLY A 127 -4.04 10.28 -44.97
N GLN A 128 -4.82 9.23 -44.77
CA GLN A 128 -5.65 8.96 -43.61
C GLN A 128 -5.14 7.69 -42.93
N VAL A 129 -5.05 7.65 -41.61
CA VAL A 129 -4.64 6.48 -40.80
C VAL A 129 -5.84 5.94 -40.05
N TYR A 130 -6.09 4.65 -40.15
CA TYR A 130 -7.16 3.91 -39.46
C TYR A 130 -6.54 2.87 -38.54
N LEU A 131 -7.18 2.62 -37.39
CA LEU A 131 -6.78 1.59 -36.43
C LEU A 131 -7.85 0.52 -36.27
N GLY A 132 -7.47 -0.72 -36.42
CA GLY A 132 -8.35 -1.89 -36.31
C GLY A 132 -9.48 -1.87 -37.36
N LYS A 133 -10.69 -2.18 -36.92
CA LYS A 133 -11.90 -2.18 -37.80
C LYS A 133 -12.66 -0.84 -37.75
N ASN A 134 -12.12 0.18 -37.09
CA ASN A 134 -12.77 1.48 -36.97
C ASN A 134 -12.63 2.27 -38.30
N LYS A 135 -13.73 2.60 -38.92
CA LYS A 135 -13.77 3.38 -40.17
C LYS A 135 -13.64 4.90 -39.98
N LYS A 136 -13.32 5.38 -38.77
CA LYS A 136 -12.97 6.79 -38.51
C LYS A 136 -11.47 6.95 -38.50
N PRO A 137 -10.91 7.87 -39.29
CA PRO A 137 -9.45 8.10 -39.28
C PRO A 137 -9.00 8.71 -37.95
N VAL A 138 -7.90 8.18 -37.42
CA VAL A 138 -7.31 8.64 -36.13
C VAL A 138 -6.20 9.69 -36.34
N LEU A 139 -5.56 9.68 -37.52
CA LEU A 139 -4.46 10.58 -37.84
C LEU A 139 -4.48 10.87 -39.35
N LYS A 140 -3.93 12.03 -39.72
CA LYS A 140 -3.67 12.37 -41.13
C LYS A 140 -2.18 12.52 -41.34
N PHE A 141 -1.74 12.35 -42.59
CA PHE A 141 -0.35 12.57 -42.96
C PHE A 141 -0.24 13.01 -44.43
N SER A 142 0.88 13.62 -44.79
CA SER A 142 1.23 13.80 -46.20
C SER A 142 2.56 13.14 -46.50
N ILE A 143 2.70 12.66 -47.75
CA ILE A 143 3.97 12.16 -48.29
C ILE A 143 4.31 12.95 -49.55
N SER A 144 5.55 13.41 -49.63
CA SER A 144 6.05 14.22 -50.76
C SER A 144 7.26 13.57 -51.37
N PHE A 145 7.26 13.48 -52.70
CA PHE A 145 8.35 13.01 -53.53
C PHE A 145 9.24 14.16 -54.05
N GLN A 146 9.00 15.39 -53.65
CA GLN A 146 9.85 16.53 -53.96
C GLN A 146 10.92 16.68 -52.87
N TYR A 147 12.17 16.76 -53.28
CA TYR A 147 13.31 16.98 -52.39
C TYR A 147 13.20 18.37 -51.75
N GLN A 148 13.01 18.43 -50.48
CA GLN A 148 13.15 19.65 -49.68
C GLN A 148 14.53 19.61 -48.98
N PRO A 149 15.47 20.53 -49.27
CA PRO A 149 16.75 20.58 -48.58
C PRO A 149 16.49 20.84 -47.07
N ALA A 150 17.01 19.97 -46.23
CA ALA A 150 16.90 20.12 -44.76
C ALA A 150 17.61 21.42 -44.32
N ARG A 151 16.87 22.40 -43.80
CA ARG A 151 17.45 23.62 -43.24
C ARG A 151 18.42 23.26 -42.10
N LYS A 152 19.61 23.89 -42.08
CA LYS A 152 20.72 23.69 -41.10
C LYS A 152 20.36 23.97 -39.62
N CYS A 153 19.08 24.12 -39.27
CA CYS A 153 18.59 24.36 -37.91
C CYS A 153 18.60 23.14 -36.99
N TRP A 154 18.85 21.94 -37.54
CA TRP A 154 18.70 20.66 -36.86
C TRP A 154 19.69 20.43 -35.68
N ARG A 155 20.93 20.92 -35.79
CA ARG A 155 21.93 20.72 -34.72
C ARG A 155 21.56 21.40 -33.42
N ARG A 156 21.03 22.64 -33.49
CA ARG A 156 20.56 23.39 -32.29
C ARG A 156 19.33 22.71 -31.68
N SER A 157 18.39 22.27 -32.49
CA SER A 157 17.19 21.57 -32.04
C SER A 157 17.51 20.21 -31.43
N LEU A 158 18.44 19.43 -32.02
CA LEU A 158 18.89 18.16 -31.45
C LEU A 158 19.58 18.37 -30.10
N ALA A 159 20.47 19.37 -29.98
CA ALA A 159 21.12 19.72 -28.73
C ALA A 159 20.10 20.09 -27.64
N THR A 160 19.08 20.88 -27.98
CA THR A 160 17.99 21.25 -27.04
C THR A 160 17.20 20.04 -26.58
N ILE A 161 16.84 19.12 -27.49
CA ILE A 161 16.08 17.91 -27.13
C ILE A 161 16.95 16.98 -26.28
N THR A 162 18.22 16.80 -26.65
CA THR A 162 19.12 15.98 -25.85
C THR A 162 19.26 16.57 -24.44
N ALA A 163 19.40 17.88 -24.31
CA ALA A 163 19.44 18.57 -23.03
C ALA A 163 18.14 18.33 -22.21
N LEU A 164 16.96 18.46 -22.84
CA LEU A 164 15.68 18.20 -22.19
C LEU A 164 15.54 16.73 -21.76
N MET A 165 15.98 15.79 -22.59
CA MET A 165 15.98 14.35 -22.22
C MET A 165 16.92 14.07 -21.05
N ILE A 166 18.10 14.70 -21.02
CA ILE A 166 19.04 14.58 -19.88
C ILE A 166 18.40 15.13 -18.61
N VAL A 167 17.81 16.33 -18.66
CA VAL A 167 17.11 16.94 -17.52
C VAL A 167 15.97 16.05 -17.04
N PHE A 168 15.18 15.50 -17.96
CA PHE A 168 14.09 14.58 -17.62
C PHE A 168 14.61 13.27 -17.03
N ALA A 169 15.69 12.72 -17.56
CA ALA A 169 16.34 11.52 -17.02
C ALA A 169 16.90 11.77 -15.61
N ILE A 170 17.52 12.94 -15.37
CA ILE A 170 17.98 13.35 -14.04
C ILE A 170 16.78 13.47 -13.09
N TYR A 171 15.72 14.14 -13.52
CA TYR A 171 14.49 14.28 -12.74
C TYR A 171 13.91 12.90 -12.34
N LEU A 172 13.82 11.96 -13.31
CA LEU A 172 13.36 10.60 -13.04
C LEU A 172 14.30 9.87 -12.09
N ALA A 173 15.61 9.99 -12.27
CA ALA A 173 16.59 9.36 -11.38
C ALA A 173 16.46 9.88 -9.94
N VAL A 174 16.40 11.19 -9.74
CA VAL A 174 16.18 11.81 -8.42
C VAL A 174 14.86 11.37 -7.83
N ARG A 175 13.79 11.33 -8.64
CA ARG A 175 12.47 10.89 -8.19
C ARG A 175 12.46 9.42 -7.78
N LEU A 176 13.01 8.52 -8.59
CA LEU A 176 13.02 7.08 -8.34
C LEU A 176 13.91 6.69 -7.14
N THR A 177 14.88 7.54 -6.81
CA THR A 177 15.74 7.35 -5.62
C THR A 177 15.26 8.15 -4.41
N SER A 178 14.21 8.98 -4.56
CA SER A 178 13.71 9.79 -3.45
C SER A 178 13.09 8.93 -2.35
N ASP A 179 13.47 9.24 -1.12
CA ASP A 179 12.99 8.57 0.09
C ASP A 179 13.02 9.57 1.24
N ALA A 180 11.87 10.05 1.66
CA ALA A 180 11.75 11.13 2.63
C ALA A 180 10.74 10.75 3.74
N PRO A 181 11.21 10.19 4.87
CA PRO A 181 10.37 9.96 6.04
C PRO A 181 10.02 11.30 6.72
N VAL A 182 8.85 11.33 7.35
CA VAL A 182 8.50 12.44 8.25
C VAL A 182 9.17 12.22 9.61
N ILE A 183 9.92 13.22 10.07
CA ILE A 183 10.62 13.20 11.35
C ILE A 183 9.86 14.09 12.34
N TYR A 184 9.43 13.50 13.44
CA TYR A 184 8.76 14.22 14.52
C TYR A 184 9.77 14.61 15.60
N ALA A 185 9.68 15.85 16.10
CA ALA A 185 10.59 16.38 17.12
C ALA A 185 10.37 15.73 18.49
N ALA A 186 9.12 15.61 18.92
CA ALA A 186 8.79 14.95 20.17
C ALA A 186 8.94 13.42 20.04
N PRO A 187 9.67 12.75 20.96
CA PRO A 187 9.89 11.30 20.89
C PRO A 187 8.60 10.48 20.90
N VAL A 188 7.61 10.88 21.68
CA VAL A 188 6.29 10.22 21.73
C VAL A 188 5.53 10.35 20.41
N ASP A 189 5.61 11.51 19.74
CA ASP A 189 5.00 11.69 18.43
C ASP A 189 5.73 10.87 17.37
N HIS A 190 7.06 10.77 17.49
CA HIS A 190 7.83 9.91 16.62
C HIS A 190 7.46 8.43 16.79
N PHE A 191 7.19 7.97 18.02
CA PHE A 191 6.65 6.65 18.27
C PHE A 191 5.25 6.47 17.66
N LYS A 192 4.34 7.45 17.84
CA LYS A 192 2.97 7.37 17.34
C LYS A 192 2.87 7.40 15.81
N TYR A 193 3.74 8.14 15.11
CA TYR A 193 3.55 8.49 13.70
C TYR A 193 4.76 8.27 12.82
N GLY A 194 5.93 7.96 13.39
CA GLY A 194 7.17 7.76 12.64
C GLY A 194 7.19 6.47 11.83
N SER A 195 7.96 6.48 10.76
CA SER A 195 8.10 5.33 9.85
C SER A 195 8.97 4.23 10.48
N THR A 196 8.57 2.97 10.31
CA THR A 196 9.44 1.79 10.53
C THR A 196 10.14 1.34 9.25
N GLY A 197 9.75 1.91 8.11
CA GLY A 197 10.23 1.52 6.78
C GLY A 197 9.26 0.65 5.98
N GLY A 198 8.12 0.27 6.56
CA GLY A 198 7.10 -0.55 5.91
C GLY A 198 6.49 0.11 4.67
N GLU A 199 6.42 1.43 4.62
CA GLU A 199 5.89 2.18 3.48
C GLU A 199 6.70 1.97 2.20
N ARG A 200 7.98 1.62 2.32
CA ARG A 200 8.87 1.42 1.17
C ARG A 200 8.54 0.14 0.39
N ASP A 201 8.09 -0.90 1.07
CA ASP A 201 7.74 -2.19 0.46
C ASP A 201 6.23 -2.44 0.43
N ALA A 202 5.59 -2.36 1.59
CA ALA A 202 4.17 -2.69 1.78
C ALA A 202 3.22 -1.48 1.66
N GLY A 203 3.76 -0.26 1.55
CA GLY A 203 3.00 0.98 1.64
C GLY A 203 1.87 1.12 0.64
N ILE A 204 0.72 1.54 1.13
CA ILE A 204 -0.45 1.91 0.34
C ILE A 204 -0.29 3.37 -0.11
N PRO A 205 -0.50 3.69 -1.40
CA PRO A 205 -0.52 5.09 -1.84
C PRO A 205 -1.50 5.92 -1.00
N TYR A 206 -1.06 7.06 -0.48
CA TYR A 206 -1.83 7.89 0.45
C TYR A 206 -3.24 8.23 -0.06
N TRP A 207 -3.35 8.64 -1.32
CA TRP A 207 -4.65 8.98 -1.90
C TRP A 207 -5.57 7.76 -2.09
N LEU A 208 -5.01 6.59 -2.36
CA LEU A 208 -5.80 5.34 -2.38
C LEU A 208 -6.33 5.02 -0.99
N TRP A 209 -5.49 5.11 0.06
CA TRP A 209 -5.92 4.98 1.45
C TRP A 209 -7.10 5.91 1.79
N LYS A 210 -7.02 7.17 1.37
CA LYS A 210 -8.04 8.19 1.65
C LYS A 210 -9.38 7.93 0.98
N VAL A 211 -9.39 7.41 -0.25
CA VAL A 211 -10.65 7.21 -1.00
C VAL A 211 -11.34 5.89 -0.67
N MET A 212 -10.62 4.87 -0.19
CA MET A 212 -11.21 3.55 0.05
C MET A 212 -12.45 3.55 0.94
N PRO A 213 -12.49 4.22 2.11
CA PRO A 213 -13.70 4.22 2.93
C PRO A 213 -14.91 4.79 2.22
N ALA A 214 -14.75 5.90 1.51
CA ALA A 214 -15.84 6.55 0.77
C ALA A 214 -16.33 5.74 -0.44
N MET A 215 -15.43 4.98 -1.06
CA MET A 215 -15.78 4.14 -2.22
C MET A 215 -16.46 2.82 -1.86
N PHE A 216 -16.18 2.30 -0.68
CA PHE A 216 -16.62 0.96 -0.24
C PHE A 216 -17.29 0.99 1.14
N PRO A 217 -18.26 1.90 1.38
CA PRO A 217 -18.92 2.00 2.68
C PRO A 217 -19.68 0.71 3.04
N GLU A 218 -20.10 -0.08 2.06
CA GLU A 218 -20.78 -1.35 2.26
C GLU A 218 -19.92 -2.43 2.92
N PHE A 219 -18.60 -2.28 2.95
CA PHE A 219 -17.68 -3.21 3.60
C PHE A 219 -17.18 -2.71 4.97
N ILE A 220 -17.66 -1.54 5.41
CA ILE A 220 -17.28 -0.96 6.70
C ILE A 220 -18.41 -1.24 7.70
N PRO A 221 -18.10 -1.83 8.87
CA PRO A 221 -19.10 -2.11 9.87
C PRO A 221 -19.61 -0.82 10.54
N GLY A 222 -20.89 -0.84 10.95
CA GLY A 222 -21.48 0.26 11.70
C GLY A 222 -21.87 1.48 10.87
N PRO A 223 -22.34 2.56 11.54
CA PRO A 223 -22.98 3.68 10.87
C PRO A 223 -22.01 4.77 10.36
N HIS A 224 -20.78 4.80 10.85
CA HIS A 224 -19.84 5.90 10.54
C HIS A 224 -19.22 5.80 9.15
N HIS A 225 -19.13 4.59 8.60
CA HIS A 225 -18.57 4.31 7.27
C HIS A 225 -17.16 4.90 7.04
N ASP A 226 -16.36 4.96 8.09
CA ASP A 226 -14.97 5.41 8.07
C ASP A 226 -14.05 4.48 8.88
N LEU A 227 -12.77 4.83 9.00
CA LEU A 227 -11.80 4.00 9.70
C LEU A 227 -12.04 3.90 11.21
N THR A 228 -12.83 4.80 11.82
CA THR A 228 -13.18 4.69 13.24
C THR A 228 -14.05 3.48 13.52
N SER A 229 -14.79 2.97 12.53
CA SER A 229 -15.55 1.73 12.61
C SER A 229 -14.69 0.48 12.85
N PHE A 230 -13.40 0.53 12.48
CA PHE A 230 -12.41 -0.49 12.83
C PHE A 230 -11.64 -0.13 14.11
N GLY A 231 -12.09 0.86 14.86
CA GLY A 231 -11.46 1.31 16.10
C GLY A 231 -10.16 2.09 15.95
N PHE A 232 -9.82 2.56 14.76
CA PHE A 232 -8.67 3.44 14.56
C PHE A 232 -8.85 4.76 15.32
N VAL A 233 -7.81 5.19 16.01
CA VAL A 233 -7.80 6.39 16.86
C VAL A 233 -7.21 7.56 16.08
N PHE A 234 -7.96 8.67 16.00
CA PHE A 234 -7.47 9.92 15.44
C PHE A 234 -7.09 10.88 16.57
N ASP A 235 -5.87 11.42 16.48
CA ASP A 235 -5.34 12.37 17.46
C ASP A 235 -5.43 13.79 16.90
N PRO A 236 -6.31 14.64 17.41
CA PRO A 236 -6.45 16.02 16.94
C PRO A 236 -5.19 16.87 17.18
N THR A 237 -4.30 16.41 18.05
CA THR A 237 -3.02 17.08 18.36
C THR A 237 -1.88 16.62 17.46
N ARG A 238 -2.11 15.67 16.56
CA ARG A 238 -1.10 15.20 15.61
C ARG A 238 -0.47 16.38 14.86
N PRO A 239 0.86 16.51 14.85
CA PRO A 239 1.54 17.70 14.29
C PRO A 239 1.37 17.83 12.78
N VAL A 240 1.32 16.71 12.04
CA VAL A 240 1.25 16.65 10.57
C VAL A 240 0.27 15.56 10.17
N ASP A 241 -0.44 15.75 9.05
CA ASP A 241 -1.38 14.79 8.47
C ASP A 241 -2.45 14.30 9.49
N LYS A 242 -3.16 15.25 10.10
CA LYS A 242 -4.19 14.99 11.14
C LYS A 242 -5.31 14.04 10.72
N GLU A 243 -5.48 13.85 9.43
CA GLU A 243 -6.43 12.93 8.82
C GLU A 243 -5.96 11.46 8.79
N LEU A 244 -4.75 11.18 9.26
CA LEU A 244 -4.25 9.82 9.45
C LEU A 244 -4.39 9.39 10.91
N PRO A 245 -4.79 8.15 11.19
CA PRO A 245 -4.91 7.68 12.57
C PRO A 245 -3.54 7.46 13.24
N VAL A 246 -3.55 7.34 14.54
CA VAL A 246 -2.39 6.90 15.32
C VAL A 246 -1.94 5.53 14.84
N GLY A 247 -0.64 5.31 14.75
CA GLY A 247 -0.08 4.06 14.26
C GLY A 247 -0.02 3.94 12.73
N VAL A 248 -0.43 4.99 12.01
CA VAL A 248 -0.23 5.09 10.56
C VAL A 248 0.82 6.16 10.26
N SER A 249 1.93 5.71 9.75
CA SER A 249 3.03 6.57 9.29
C SER A 249 2.87 6.93 7.81
N LYS A 250 3.50 8.05 7.42
CA LYS A 250 3.53 8.53 6.04
C LYS A 250 4.97 8.77 5.60
N ARG A 251 5.29 8.35 4.40
CA ARG A 251 6.63 8.49 3.81
C ARG A 251 6.52 8.76 2.31
N LYS A 252 7.29 9.71 1.81
CA LYS A 252 7.39 9.94 0.37
C LYS A 252 8.47 9.01 -0.20
N VAL A 253 8.04 8.00 -0.97
CA VAL A 253 8.90 7.01 -1.59
C VAL A 253 8.74 7.08 -3.10
N GLN A 254 9.85 7.30 -3.82
CA GLN A 254 9.84 7.43 -5.28
C GLN A 254 8.87 8.53 -5.78
N GLY A 255 8.77 9.62 -5.00
CA GLY A 255 7.89 10.74 -5.27
C GLY A 255 6.40 10.51 -4.97
N ILE A 256 6.02 9.33 -4.47
CA ILE A 256 4.65 9.00 -4.10
C ILE A 256 4.53 8.97 -2.59
N ASP A 257 3.57 9.68 -2.03
CA ASP A 257 3.23 9.57 -0.62
C ASP A 257 2.59 8.21 -0.37
N ARG A 258 3.17 7.42 0.52
CA ARG A 258 2.69 6.10 0.94
C ARG A 258 2.47 6.09 2.44
N VAL A 259 1.48 5.32 2.88
CA VAL A 259 1.17 5.12 4.29
C VAL A 259 1.23 3.64 4.62
N PHE A 260 1.64 3.33 5.85
CA PHE A 260 1.55 1.99 6.38
C PHE A 260 1.54 2.01 7.91
N PHE A 261 1.36 0.85 8.52
CA PHE A 261 1.35 0.72 9.97
C PHE A 261 2.75 0.83 10.58
N ASN A 262 2.79 1.35 11.82
CA ASN A 262 3.95 1.29 12.69
C ASN A 262 3.58 0.64 14.05
N CYS A 263 4.52 0.61 14.99
CA CYS A 263 4.33 -0.03 16.29
C CYS A 263 3.11 0.50 17.06
N ALA A 264 2.76 1.77 16.88
CA ALA A 264 1.71 2.42 17.65
C ALA A 264 0.28 1.95 17.29
N VAL A 265 0.06 1.34 16.11
CA VAL A 265 -1.25 0.77 15.78
C VAL A 265 -1.66 -0.33 16.77
N CYS A 266 -0.70 -1.10 17.28
CA CYS A 266 -0.90 -2.14 18.26
C CYS A 266 -0.64 -1.68 19.70
N HIS A 267 0.12 -0.59 19.88
CA HIS A 267 0.64 -0.19 21.18
C HIS A 267 0.29 1.27 21.57
N VAL A 268 -0.88 1.72 21.12
CA VAL A 268 -1.55 2.93 21.63
C VAL A 268 -3.01 2.60 21.85
N GLY A 269 -3.47 2.79 23.07
CA GLY A 269 -4.86 2.60 23.45
C GLY A 269 -5.53 3.89 23.91
N THR A 270 -6.81 3.81 24.20
CA THR A 270 -7.63 4.93 24.69
C THR A 270 -8.33 4.62 26.00
N VAL A 271 -8.57 5.65 26.79
CA VAL A 271 -9.32 5.58 28.05
C VAL A 271 -10.26 6.78 28.15
N ARG A 272 -11.50 6.52 28.53
CA ARG A 272 -12.49 7.51 28.97
C ARG A 272 -12.90 7.25 30.41
N ASP A 273 -13.18 8.31 31.16
CA ASP A 273 -13.71 8.17 32.52
C ASP A 273 -15.24 7.96 32.53
N THR A 274 -15.92 8.53 31.53
CA THR A 274 -17.39 8.39 31.30
C THR A 274 -17.67 8.32 29.80
N PRO A 275 -18.84 7.85 29.34
CA PRO A 275 -19.21 7.80 27.93
C PRO A 275 -19.03 9.13 27.17
N GLY A 276 -19.34 10.27 27.82
CA GLY A 276 -19.24 11.61 27.21
C GLY A 276 -17.87 12.28 27.37
N SER A 277 -16.92 11.67 28.06
CA SER A 277 -15.61 12.30 28.31
C SER A 277 -14.67 12.19 27.12
N THR A 278 -13.71 13.13 27.03
CA THR A 278 -12.66 13.11 25.99
C THR A 278 -11.76 11.90 26.15
N ARG A 279 -11.49 11.21 25.06
CA ARG A 279 -10.55 10.10 25.01
C ARG A 279 -9.13 10.55 25.35
N ARG A 280 -8.52 9.91 26.33
CA ARG A 280 -7.09 10.02 26.61
C ARG A 280 -6.35 8.98 25.77
N ILE A 281 -5.42 9.42 24.93
CA ILE A 281 -4.60 8.57 24.06
C ILE A 281 -3.32 8.25 24.80
N ILE A 282 -3.05 6.97 25.06
CA ILE A 282 -1.95 6.52 25.91
C ILE A 282 -0.96 5.68 25.09
N ALA A 283 0.22 6.23 24.87
CA ALA A 283 1.29 5.55 24.14
C ALA A 283 1.95 4.45 25.01
N GLY A 284 2.29 3.32 24.41
CA GLY A 284 2.83 2.13 25.08
C GLY A 284 1.77 1.22 25.69
N MET A 285 0.52 1.69 25.78
CA MET A 285 -0.64 0.90 26.19
C MET A 285 -1.01 -0.11 25.09
N PRO A 286 -1.49 -1.33 25.43
CA PRO A 286 -2.14 -2.19 24.43
C PRO A 286 -3.25 -1.42 23.69
N SER A 287 -3.30 -1.52 22.38
CA SER A 287 -4.49 -1.04 21.66
C SER A 287 -5.70 -1.86 22.13
N ASN A 288 -6.76 -1.18 22.51
CA ASN A 288 -7.98 -1.80 23.04
C ASN A 288 -9.20 -1.60 22.12
N THR A 289 -9.05 -0.80 21.05
CA THR A 289 -10.14 -0.46 20.13
C THR A 289 -9.93 -0.98 18.71
N VAL A 290 -8.68 -1.11 18.26
CA VAL A 290 -8.37 -1.42 16.84
C VAL A 290 -8.63 -2.89 16.52
N ASP A 291 -9.47 -3.14 15.51
CA ASP A 291 -9.71 -4.44 14.88
C ASP A 291 -8.91 -4.53 13.56
N LEU A 292 -7.70 -5.05 13.64
CA LEU A 292 -6.82 -5.20 12.47
C LEU A 292 -7.33 -6.28 11.50
N GLN A 293 -7.86 -7.39 12.00
CA GLN A 293 -8.40 -8.46 11.16
C GLN A 293 -9.62 -7.98 10.37
N GLY A 294 -10.52 -7.23 11.02
CA GLY A 294 -11.66 -6.61 10.35
C GLY A 294 -11.23 -5.63 9.26
N PHE A 295 -10.18 -4.84 9.51
CA PHE A 295 -9.61 -3.95 8.50
C PHE A 295 -8.93 -4.70 7.35
N GLU A 296 -8.21 -5.78 7.60
CA GLU A 296 -7.64 -6.63 6.54
C GLU A 296 -8.73 -7.23 5.65
N ARG A 297 -9.80 -7.75 6.26
CA ARG A 297 -10.98 -8.25 5.51
C ARG A 297 -11.63 -7.15 4.67
N PHE A 298 -11.72 -5.93 5.18
CA PHE A 298 -12.17 -4.76 4.41
C PHE A 298 -11.29 -4.54 3.17
N LEU A 299 -9.96 -4.54 3.31
CA LEU A 299 -9.05 -4.38 2.17
C LEU A 299 -9.24 -5.48 1.12
N PHE A 300 -9.41 -6.73 1.55
CA PHE A 300 -9.66 -7.86 0.65
C PHE A 300 -11.02 -7.76 -0.05
N ALA A 301 -12.06 -7.34 0.66
CA ALA A 301 -13.39 -7.10 0.09
C ALA A 301 -13.35 -5.99 -0.96
N CYS A 302 -12.67 -4.86 -0.66
CA CYS A 302 -12.45 -3.79 -1.63
C CYS A 302 -11.81 -4.32 -2.93
N ALA A 303 -10.73 -5.10 -2.81
CA ALA A 303 -10.02 -5.63 -3.97
C ALA A 303 -10.87 -6.58 -4.83
N THR A 304 -11.85 -7.29 -4.24
CA THR A 304 -12.76 -8.16 -4.98
C THR A 304 -13.88 -7.40 -5.70
N SER A 305 -14.18 -6.19 -5.26
CA SER A 305 -15.27 -5.39 -5.81
C SER A 305 -15.01 -4.97 -7.25
N GLU A 306 -16.05 -5.00 -8.07
CA GLU A 306 -16.03 -4.44 -9.44
C GLU A 306 -15.84 -2.92 -9.44
N LYS A 307 -16.06 -2.25 -8.29
CA LYS A 307 -15.79 -0.82 -8.14
C LYS A 307 -14.31 -0.50 -8.07
N PHE A 308 -13.44 -1.46 -7.73
CA PHE A 308 -12.00 -1.25 -7.61
C PHE A 308 -11.33 -1.20 -8.98
N THR A 309 -11.52 -0.09 -9.67
CA THR A 309 -10.94 0.17 -11.00
C THR A 309 -10.18 1.49 -11.03
N PRO A 310 -9.14 1.61 -11.87
CA PRO A 310 -8.36 2.83 -11.99
C PRO A 310 -9.21 4.08 -12.27
N ASP A 311 -10.22 3.95 -13.13
CA ASP A 311 -11.08 5.08 -13.53
C ASP A 311 -11.96 5.57 -12.37
N ARG A 312 -12.58 4.66 -11.61
CA ARG A 312 -13.43 5.02 -10.47
C ARG A 312 -12.60 5.61 -9.33
N ILE A 313 -11.45 5.00 -9.02
CA ILE A 313 -10.54 5.50 -7.99
C ILE A 313 -10.00 6.90 -8.38
N ALA A 314 -9.59 7.10 -9.63
CA ALA A 314 -9.14 8.41 -10.09
C ALA A 314 -10.24 9.47 -10.06
N ALA A 315 -11.49 9.11 -10.37
CA ALA A 315 -12.64 10.01 -10.27
C ALA A 315 -12.90 10.42 -8.80
N GLU A 316 -12.84 9.46 -7.87
CA GLU A 316 -13.02 9.72 -6.45
C GLU A 316 -11.87 10.56 -5.86
N MET A 317 -10.63 10.27 -6.23
CA MET A 317 -9.48 11.11 -5.87
C MET A 317 -9.69 12.56 -6.32
N LYS A 318 -10.20 12.77 -7.53
CA LYS A 318 -10.54 14.12 -8.03
C LYS A 318 -11.67 14.75 -7.20
N ARG A 319 -12.70 13.99 -6.83
CA ARG A 319 -13.86 14.46 -6.04
C ARG A 319 -13.43 14.97 -4.65
N ILE A 320 -12.50 14.27 -3.99
CA ILE A 320 -11.97 14.70 -2.67
C ILE A 320 -10.88 15.78 -2.76
N GLY A 321 -10.60 16.30 -3.96
CA GLY A 321 -9.59 17.35 -4.16
C GLY A 321 -8.15 16.87 -4.01
N ALA A 322 -7.87 15.61 -4.36
CA ALA A 322 -6.52 15.06 -4.29
C ALA A 322 -5.52 15.94 -5.07
N ASN A 323 -4.60 16.56 -4.34
CA ASN A 323 -3.55 17.41 -4.90
C ASN A 323 -2.29 16.59 -5.14
N ASP A 324 -2.32 15.76 -6.18
CA ASP A 324 -1.17 14.95 -6.59
C ASP A 324 -0.61 15.45 -7.94
N ASP A 325 0.69 15.29 -8.15
CA ASP A 325 1.31 15.69 -9.41
C ASP A 325 0.85 14.82 -10.59
N LEU A 326 0.98 15.34 -11.81
CA LEU A 326 0.53 14.64 -13.02
C LEU A 326 1.18 13.26 -13.18
N ILE A 327 2.46 13.13 -12.83
CA ILE A 327 3.20 11.88 -12.98
C ILE A 327 2.69 10.85 -11.97
N ASN A 328 2.43 11.24 -10.71
CA ASN A 328 1.82 10.38 -9.72
C ASN A 328 0.43 9.89 -10.17
N ARG A 329 -0.41 10.80 -10.67
CA ARG A 329 -1.73 10.43 -11.19
C ARG A 329 -1.64 9.41 -12.33
N LEU A 330 -0.69 9.58 -13.25
CA LEU A 330 -0.47 8.63 -14.34
C LEU A 330 0.05 7.28 -13.81
N ILE A 331 1.05 7.28 -12.92
CA ILE A 331 1.58 6.05 -12.32
C ILE A 331 0.48 5.32 -11.55
N LEU A 332 -0.29 6.01 -10.72
CA LEU A 332 -1.37 5.39 -9.96
C LEU A 332 -2.44 4.81 -10.88
N ARG A 333 -2.90 5.57 -11.89
CA ARG A 333 -3.96 5.14 -12.80
C ARG A 333 -3.57 3.94 -13.67
N TYR A 334 -2.34 3.89 -14.20
CA TYR A 334 -1.95 2.90 -15.20
C TYR A 334 -1.12 1.74 -14.63
N ILE A 335 -0.63 1.86 -13.40
CA ILE A 335 0.23 0.84 -12.79
C ILE A 335 -0.19 0.56 -11.34
N GLY A 336 -0.23 1.59 -10.49
CA GLY A 336 -0.27 1.41 -9.04
C GLY A 336 -1.57 0.80 -8.54
N ILE A 337 -2.71 1.17 -9.10
CA ILE A 337 -4.02 0.67 -8.68
C ILE A 337 -4.19 -0.80 -9.04
N ASP A 338 -3.86 -1.19 -10.28
CA ASP A 338 -3.96 -2.58 -10.72
C ASP A 338 -2.97 -3.49 -10.00
N LEU A 339 -1.74 -3.01 -9.79
CA LEU A 339 -0.73 -3.73 -9.02
C LEU A 339 -1.17 -3.91 -7.56
N GLY A 340 -1.69 -2.86 -6.93
CA GLY A 340 -2.22 -2.91 -5.56
C GLY A 340 -3.38 -3.90 -5.44
N ARG A 341 -4.34 -3.85 -6.37
CA ARG A 341 -5.45 -4.82 -6.43
C ARG A 341 -4.94 -6.25 -6.54
N THR A 342 -4.03 -6.50 -7.48
CA THR A 342 -3.46 -7.84 -7.70
C THR A 342 -2.76 -8.35 -6.45
N ARG A 343 -2.00 -7.50 -5.75
CA ARG A 343 -1.34 -7.85 -4.49
C ARG A 343 -2.35 -8.18 -3.38
N LEU A 344 -3.40 -7.39 -3.23
CA LEU A 344 -4.46 -7.65 -2.24
C LEU A 344 -5.19 -8.97 -2.54
N LEU A 345 -5.53 -9.26 -3.80
CA LEU A 345 -6.16 -10.52 -4.18
C LEU A 345 -5.24 -11.72 -3.92
N PHE A 346 -3.96 -11.59 -4.22
CA PHE A 346 -2.97 -12.61 -3.90
C PHE A 346 -2.86 -12.86 -2.39
N LEU A 347 -2.82 -11.79 -1.58
CA LEU A 347 -2.80 -11.91 -0.12
C LEU A 347 -4.10 -12.53 0.40
N ARG A 348 -5.26 -12.11 -0.06
CA ARG A 348 -6.55 -12.68 0.31
C ARG A 348 -6.56 -14.21 0.14
N ASP A 349 -6.10 -14.68 -1.02
CA ASP A 349 -6.10 -16.12 -1.29
C ASP A 349 -5.16 -16.90 -0.36
N ARG A 350 -4.08 -16.27 0.08
CA ARG A 350 -3.15 -16.86 1.05
C ARG A 350 -3.64 -16.76 2.50
N PHE A 351 -4.45 -15.76 2.81
CA PHE A 351 -5.00 -15.51 4.15
C PHE A 351 -6.34 -16.23 4.39
N LYS A 352 -6.72 -17.19 3.56
CA LYS A 352 -7.92 -18.02 3.75
C LYS A 352 -7.95 -18.82 5.06
N PHE A 353 -6.82 -18.96 5.75
CA PHE A 353 -6.78 -19.51 7.09
C PHE A 353 -7.65 -18.72 8.08
N MET A 354 -7.83 -17.42 7.88
CA MET A 354 -8.70 -16.55 8.68
C MET A 354 -10.16 -17.01 8.71
N ASP A 355 -10.60 -17.84 7.75
CA ASP A 355 -11.94 -18.41 7.73
C ASP A 355 -12.09 -19.62 8.66
N ARG A 356 -10.97 -20.14 9.20
CA ARG A 356 -10.92 -21.31 10.08
C ARG A 356 -10.68 -20.95 11.55
N GLU A 357 -10.25 -19.75 11.84
CA GLU A 357 -9.99 -19.25 13.18
C GLU A 357 -11.14 -18.37 13.69
N PRO A 358 -11.33 -18.27 15.02
CA PRO A 358 -12.23 -17.30 15.59
C PRO A 358 -11.78 -15.86 15.26
N ASP A 359 -12.72 -14.95 15.04
CA ASP A 359 -12.40 -13.55 14.84
C ASP A 359 -11.60 -13.00 16.01
N THR A 360 -10.58 -12.18 15.69
CA THR A 360 -9.73 -11.58 16.71
C THR A 360 -10.49 -10.49 17.48
N GLY A 361 -11.22 -9.63 16.76
CA GLY A 361 -11.86 -8.45 17.33
C GLY A 361 -10.86 -7.42 17.84
N PRO A 362 -11.37 -6.33 18.45
CA PRO A 362 -10.55 -5.22 18.93
C PRO A 362 -9.50 -5.66 19.96
N GLY A 363 -8.29 -5.10 19.82
CA GLY A 363 -7.18 -5.31 20.76
C GLY A 363 -6.49 -6.66 20.68
N ARG A 364 -6.81 -7.50 19.71
CA ARG A 364 -6.18 -8.80 19.50
C ARG A 364 -5.67 -8.97 18.07
N VAL A 365 -4.73 -9.89 17.91
CA VAL A 365 -4.21 -10.32 16.61
C VAL A 365 -3.82 -11.80 16.66
N ASP A 366 -3.84 -12.47 15.51
CA ASP A 366 -3.06 -13.69 15.33
C ASP A 366 -1.62 -13.30 14.99
N THR A 367 -0.69 -13.66 15.86
CA THR A 367 0.73 -13.28 15.68
C THR A 367 1.53 -14.29 14.87
N PHE A 368 1.00 -15.46 14.57
CA PHE A 368 1.81 -16.55 14.01
C PHE A 368 1.33 -17.10 12.67
N ASN A 369 0.03 -17.15 12.41
CA ASN A 369 -0.44 -17.63 11.12
C ASN A 369 -0.16 -16.67 9.95
N PRO A 370 -0.29 -15.33 10.08
CA PRO A 370 0.19 -14.41 9.04
C PRO A 370 1.68 -14.58 8.69
N PRO A 371 2.62 -14.65 9.64
CA PRO A 371 4.01 -15.02 9.35
C PRO A 371 4.20 -16.38 8.67
N LYS A 372 3.46 -17.42 9.08
CA LYS A 372 3.50 -18.72 8.38
C LYS A 372 3.15 -18.58 6.90
N VAL A 373 2.08 -17.84 6.61
CA VAL A 373 1.67 -17.54 5.23
C VAL A 373 2.78 -16.81 4.47
N LEU A 374 3.35 -15.77 5.05
CA LEU A 374 4.41 -14.98 4.40
C LEU A 374 5.69 -15.81 4.18
N MET A 375 5.96 -16.79 5.03
CA MET A 375 7.09 -17.74 4.91
C MET A 375 6.74 -18.97 4.05
N ASN A 376 5.62 -18.97 3.32
CA ASN A 376 5.17 -20.04 2.43
C ASN A 376 4.91 -21.41 3.13
N PHE A 377 4.45 -21.41 4.37
CA PHE A 377 3.96 -22.63 4.99
C PHE A 377 2.75 -23.18 4.20
N PRO A 378 2.65 -24.50 4.05
CA PRO A 378 1.47 -25.13 3.48
C PRO A 378 0.33 -25.10 4.51
N MET A 379 -0.45 -24.01 4.50
CA MET A 379 -1.47 -23.72 5.53
C MET A 379 -2.59 -24.77 5.59
N ASP A 380 -2.81 -25.52 4.52
CA ASP A 380 -3.72 -26.67 4.46
C ASP A 380 -3.21 -27.88 5.25
N GLN A 381 -1.90 -27.99 5.46
CA GLN A 381 -1.24 -29.07 6.20
C GLN A 381 -0.86 -28.66 7.64
N VAL A 382 -1.07 -27.42 8.03
CA VAL A 382 -0.83 -26.96 9.41
C VAL A 382 -1.78 -27.71 10.36
N PRO A 383 -1.29 -28.35 11.43
CA PRO A 383 -2.14 -29.09 12.37
C PRO A 383 -3.20 -28.20 13.04
N ALA A 384 -4.38 -28.74 13.31
CA ALA A 384 -5.50 -28.00 13.90
C ALA A 384 -5.13 -27.29 15.22
N ARG A 385 -4.24 -27.86 16.04
CA ARG A 385 -3.75 -27.23 17.28
C ARG A 385 -2.98 -25.93 17.04
N GLU A 386 -2.52 -25.67 15.82
CA GLU A 386 -1.77 -24.47 15.45
C GLU A 386 -2.62 -23.41 14.74
N TRP A 387 -3.91 -23.67 14.46
CA TRP A 387 -4.76 -22.76 13.70
C TRP A 387 -5.10 -21.47 14.46
N VAL A 388 -5.15 -21.52 15.80
CA VAL A 388 -5.55 -20.37 16.61
C VAL A 388 -4.31 -19.75 17.24
N GLY A 389 -3.88 -18.62 16.71
CA GLY A 389 -2.77 -17.83 17.24
C GLY A 389 -3.19 -16.54 17.93
N ASN A 390 -4.50 -16.39 18.15
CA ASN A 390 -5.10 -15.15 18.69
C ASN A 390 -4.56 -14.82 20.07
N CYS A 391 -4.07 -13.60 20.22
CA CYS A 391 -3.63 -13.08 21.51
C CYS A 391 -3.93 -11.60 21.67
N ASP A 392 -3.98 -11.18 22.91
CA ASP A 392 -4.09 -9.77 23.27
C ASP A 392 -2.79 -9.02 22.95
N LEU A 393 -2.92 -7.76 22.59
CA LEU A 393 -1.76 -6.90 22.37
C LEU A 393 -1.11 -6.58 23.72
N PRO A 394 0.23 -6.70 23.88
CA PRO A 394 0.88 -6.41 25.16
C PRO A 394 1.18 -4.91 25.30
N SER A 395 1.33 -4.44 26.54
CA SER A 395 2.00 -3.16 26.81
C SER A 395 3.50 -3.25 26.52
N ILE A 396 4.11 -2.10 26.20
CA ILE A 396 5.54 -2.05 25.83
C ILE A 396 6.36 -1.01 26.60
N TRP A 397 5.88 -0.58 27.76
CA TRP A 397 6.62 0.32 28.64
C TRP A 397 7.87 -0.32 29.25
N ASN A 398 8.77 0.51 29.78
CA ASN A 398 9.95 0.10 30.55
C ASN A 398 10.83 -0.94 29.82
N GLN A 399 11.05 -0.77 28.50
CA GLN A 399 11.85 -1.76 27.75
C GLN A 399 13.30 -1.84 28.24
N GLY A 400 13.87 -0.73 28.72
CA GLY A 400 15.23 -0.71 29.26
C GLY A 400 15.43 -1.64 30.45
N THR A 401 14.43 -1.73 31.33
CA THR A 401 14.45 -2.62 32.51
C THR A 401 14.14 -4.08 32.19
N ARG A 402 13.61 -4.36 30.99
CA ARG A 402 13.29 -5.71 30.54
C ARG A 402 14.42 -6.41 29.76
N LYS A 403 15.61 -5.81 29.69
CA LYS A 403 16.78 -6.43 29.06
C LYS A 403 17.12 -7.76 29.73
N GLY A 404 17.26 -8.80 28.91
CA GLY A 404 17.55 -10.16 29.38
C GLY A 404 16.33 -10.96 29.87
N MET A 405 15.14 -10.34 29.98
CA MET A 405 13.90 -11.06 30.27
C MET A 405 13.38 -11.77 29.01
N TRP A 406 12.67 -12.86 29.21
CA TRP A 406 11.88 -13.48 28.16
C TRP A 406 10.67 -12.61 27.84
N LEU A 407 10.55 -12.24 26.57
CA LEU A 407 9.58 -11.29 26.04
C LEU A 407 8.47 -12.01 25.27
N HIS A 408 7.44 -11.29 24.90
CA HIS A 408 6.17 -11.81 24.40
C HIS A 408 5.42 -12.62 25.48
N TRP A 409 4.21 -13.06 25.15
CA TRP A 409 3.42 -13.87 26.09
C TRP A 409 4.08 -15.22 26.37
N ASP A 410 4.50 -15.90 25.32
CA ASP A 410 5.12 -17.22 25.34
C ASP A 410 6.65 -17.20 25.59
N GLY A 411 7.24 -16.03 25.85
CA GLY A 411 8.67 -15.93 26.15
C GLY A 411 9.58 -16.41 25.01
N ASN A 412 9.16 -16.22 23.77
CA ASN A 412 9.88 -16.78 22.62
C ASN A 412 11.10 -15.95 22.17
N ASN A 413 11.40 -14.84 22.83
CA ASN A 413 12.56 -13.98 22.53
C ASN A 413 13.08 -13.31 23.82
N ASN A 414 14.38 -13.08 23.94
CA ASN A 414 15.00 -12.41 25.09
C ASN A 414 15.90 -11.22 24.71
N SER A 415 15.78 -10.71 23.50
CA SER A 415 16.41 -9.45 23.04
C SER A 415 15.36 -8.41 22.69
N VAL A 416 15.38 -7.30 23.41
CA VAL A 416 14.46 -6.17 23.16
C VAL A 416 14.64 -5.63 21.74
N GLU A 417 15.87 -5.45 21.30
CA GLU A 417 16.22 -4.92 19.99
C GLU A 417 15.76 -5.85 18.85
N GLU A 418 15.98 -7.17 19.02
CA GLU A 418 15.56 -8.15 18.03
C GLU A 418 14.02 -8.27 17.95
N ARG A 419 13.36 -8.21 19.11
CA ARG A 419 11.90 -8.17 19.18
C ARG A 419 11.33 -6.94 18.48
N ASN A 420 11.89 -5.74 18.72
CA ASN A 420 11.44 -4.50 18.08
C ASN A 420 11.64 -4.56 16.57
N ARG A 421 12.76 -5.10 16.11
CA ARG A 421 13.04 -5.32 14.70
C ARG A 421 12.06 -6.32 14.06
N SER A 422 11.76 -7.42 14.75
CA SER A 422 10.75 -8.40 14.31
C SER A 422 9.36 -7.75 14.21
N ALA A 423 9.00 -6.87 15.13
CA ALA A 423 7.73 -6.13 15.05
C ALA A 423 7.70 -5.18 13.85
N ALA A 424 8.80 -4.50 13.54
CA ALA A 424 8.90 -3.66 12.33
C ALA A 424 8.73 -4.49 11.04
N PHE A 425 9.28 -5.70 11.00
CA PHE A 425 9.06 -6.61 9.88
C PHE A 425 7.61 -7.10 9.81
N GLY A 426 6.98 -7.34 10.96
CA GLY A 426 5.54 -7.63 11.03
C GLY A 426 4.65 -6.49 10.52
N THR A 427 5.12 -5.25 10.58
CA THR A 427 4.45 -4.08 9.99
C THR A 427 5.00 -3.72 8.60
N GLY A 428 5.46 -4.70 7.83
CA GLY A 428 5.75 -4.57 6.40
C GLY A 428 7.14 -4.05 6.03
N ALA A 429 8.03 -3.78 6.99
CA ALA A 429 9.44 -3.53 6.68
C ALA A 429 10.16 -4.85 6.31
N ILE A 430 11.22 -4.73 5.55
CA ILE A 430 12.18 -5.81 5.28
C ILE A 430 13.61 -5.28 5.52
N PRO A 431 14.66 -6.10 5.64
CA PRO A 431 16.01 -5.60 5.91
C PRO A 431 16.48 -4.43 5.05
N PRO A 432 16.27 -4.40 3.72
CA PRO A 432 16.65 -3.25 2.89
C PRO A 432 15.80 -1.99 3.10
N THR A 433 14.59 -2.12 3.66
CA THR A 433 13.67 -0.98 3.82
C THR A 433 13.55 -0.48 5.25
N LEU A 434 14.06 -1.24 6.24
CA LEU A 434 14.02 -0.89 7.66
C LEU A 434 14.61 0.51 7.91
N ASP A 435 13.82 1.39 8.52
CA ASP A 435 14.28 2.72 8.92
C ASP A 435 15.01 2.67 10.27
N ARG A 436 16.30 2.33 10.22
CA ARG A 436 17.13 2.17 11.42
C ARG A 436 17.25 3.45 12.25
N PRO A 437 17.41 4.66 11.67
CA PRO A 437 17.41 5.89 12.45
C PRO A 437 16.10 6.14 13.18
N SER A 438 14.97 5.87 12.53
CA SER A 438 13.64 5.99 13.13
C SER A 438 13.45 4.96 14.25
N MET A 439 13.80 3.70 13.99
CA MET A 439 13.75 2.64 15.00
C MET A 439 14.56 2.98 16.25
N LYS A 440 15.78 3.49 16.11
CA LYS A 440 16.60 3.93 17.24
C LYS A 440 15.92 5.00 18.10
N ARG A 441 15.21 5.95 17.48
CA ARG A 441 14.47 6.98 18.23
C ARG A 441 13.29 6.40 18.99
N MET A 442 12.54 5.49 18.36
CA MET A 442 11.43 4.79 19.01
C MET A 442 11.94 3.96 20.19
N GLU A 443 13.04 3.22 20.02
CA GLU A 443 13.66 2.40 21.06
C GLU A 443 14.19 3.25 22.22
N ALA A 444 14.81 4.39 21.93
CA ALA A 444 15.27 5.31 22.95
C ALA A 444 14.11 5.80 23.83
N TRP A 445 12.97 6.15 23.23
CA TRP A 445 11.78 6.51 23.99
C TRP A 445 11.19 5.34 24.76
N LEU A 446 11.06 4.17 24.14
CA LEU A 446 10.47 2.96 24.75
C LEU A 446 11.28 2.43 25.94
N ASN A 447 12.60 2.65 25.93
CA ASN A 447 13.44 2.24 27.06
C ASN A 447 13.02 2.90 28.38
N ASP A 448 12.61 4.17 28.32
CA ASP A 448 12.29 4.98 29.49
C ASP A 448 10.79 5.28 29.65
N ALA A 449 9.97 4.95 28.64
CA ALA A 449 8.53 5.15 28.67
C ALA A 449 7.90 4.39 29.85
N LYS A 450 7.13 5.09 30.66
CA LYS A 450 6.45 4.53 31.84
C LYS A 450 4.95 4.56 31.66
N PRO A 451 4.22 3.59 32.25
CA PRO A 451 2.77 3.65 32.29
C PRO A 451 2.32 4.85 33.12
N PRO A 452 1.19 5.48 32.80
CA PRO A 452 0.56 6.45 33.69
C PRO A 452 0.24 5.83 35.04
N ALA A 453 0.38 6.62 36.11
CA ALA A 453 -0.08 6.22 37.42
C ALA A 453 -1.60 5.97 37.43
N TYR A 454 -2.06 5.07 38.29
CA TYR A 454 -3.48 4.82 38.48
C TYR A 454 -4.16 6.08 39.04
N PRO A 455 -5.14 6.67 38.34
CA PRO A 455 -5.61 8.00 38.68
C PRO A 455 -6.81 7.99 39.68
N TYR A 456 -7.34 6.82 40.00
CA TYR A 456 -8.55 6.71 40.81
C TYR A 456 -8.20 6.47 42.29
N PRO A 457 -9.11 6.82 43.25
CA PRO A 457 -8.89 6.58 44.67
C PRO A 457 -8.67 5.11 45.00
N ILE A 458 -7.69 4.83 45.84
CA ILE A 458 -7.39 3.50 46.36
C ILE A 458 -7.79 3.50 47.86
N ASN A 459 -8.57 2.51 48.29
CA ASN A 459 -8.85 2.32 49.70
C ASN A 459 -7.60 1.73 50.37
N PRO A 460 -6.95 2.49 51.30
CA PRO A 460 -5.68 2.07 51.91
C PRO A 460 -5.84 0.84 52.81
N GLU A 461 -7.00 0.67 53.47
CA GLU A 461 -7.25 -0.47 54.37
C GLU A 461 -7.38 -1.77 53.56
N LEU A 462 -8.11 -1.72 52.43
CA LEU A 462 -8.23 -2.87 51.53
C LEU A 462 -6.89 -3.20 50.89
N ALA A 463 -6.12 -2.19 50.49
CA ALA A 463 -4.78 -2.39 49.92
C ALA A 463 -3.84 -3.05 50.96
N ALA A 464 -3.85 -2.60 52.22
CA ALA A 464 -3.05 -3.22 53.27
C ALA A 464 -3.43 -4.68 53.56
N ARG A 465 -4.71 -5.01 53.47
CA ARG A 465 -5.21 -6.40 53.61
C ARG A 465 -4.83 -7.26 52.38
N GLY A 466 -4.82 -6.69 51.19
CA GLY A 466 -4.43 -7.39 49.95
C GLY A 466 -2.96 -7.64 49.81
N ALA A 467 -2.11 -6.78 50.38
CA ALA A 467 -0.65 -6.85 50.20
C ALA A 467 -0.01 -8.20 50.64
N PRO A 468 -0.31 -8.79 51.80
CA PRO A 468 0.22 -10.09 52.16
C PRO A 468 -0.27 -11.20 51.21
N ILE A 469 -1.55 -11.16 50.80
CA ILE A 469 -2.10 -12.12 49.86
C ILE A 469 -1.37 -12.04 48.50
N TYR A 470 -1.15 -10.85 48.00
CA TYR A 470 -0.38 -10.63 46.79
C TYR A 470 1.06 -11.19 46.91
N ARG A 471 1.72 -10.93 48.02
CA ARG A 471 3.08 -11.41 48.29
C ARG A 471 3.15 -12.93 48.26
N ASP A 472 2.18 -13.59 48.89
CA ASP A 472 2.16 -15.05 49.00
C ASP A 472 1.85 -15.75 47.69
N TYR A 473 0.96 -15.20 46.86
CA TYR A 473 0.44 -15.87 45.69
C TYR A 473 0.94 -15.32 44.34
N CYS A 474 1.35 -14.06 44.25
CA CYS A 474 1.63 -13.39 42.98
C CYS A 474 3.08 -12.88 42.85
N ALA A 475 3.66 -12.34 43.94
CA ALA A 475 4.91 -11.60 43.88
C ALA A 475 6.11 -12.44 43.40
N ARG A 476 6.11 -13.75 43.70
CA ARG A 476 7.17 -14.65 43.23
C ARG A 476 7.39 -14.58 41.71
N CYS A 477 6.32 -14.49 40.95
CA CYS A 477 6.32 -14.46 39.49
C CYS A 477 6.25 -13.05 38.91
N HIS A 478 5.64 -12.09 39.62
CA HIS A 478 5.32 -10.76 39.09
C HIS A 478 6.04 -9.60 39.76
N GLY A 479 6.89 -9.88 40.77
CA GLY A 479 7.58 -8.88 41.59
C GLY A 479 6.73 -8.39 42.76
N GLU A 480 7.37 -7.77 43.74
CA GLU A 480 6.75 -7.30 44.99
C GLU A 480 5.68 -6.21 44.75
N ASN A 481 5.82 -5.48 43.64
CA ASN A 481 4.89 -4.45 43.23
C ASN A 481 5.00 -4.23 41.72
N GLY A 482 4.15 -3.38 41.17
CA GLY A 482 4.13 -3.09 39.73
C GLY A 482 5.36 -2.41 39.14
N SER A 483 6.34 -2.03 40.01
CA SER A 483 7.61 -1.42 39.60
C SER A 483 8.81 -2.30 39.89
N ASP A 484 8.60 -3.50 40.42
CA ASP A 484 9.67 -4.46 40.70
C ASP A 484 9.93 -5.33 39.46
N PHE A 485 11.15 -5.22 38.94
CA PHE A 485 11.66 -5.96 37.80
C PHE A 485 12.74 -7.00 38.21
N SER A 486 12.99 -7.17 39.51
CA SER A 486 14.09 -7.97 40.04
C SER A 486 13.67 -9.30 40.69
N GLY A 487 12.39 -9.60 40.78
CA GLY A 487 11.87 -10.83 41.38
C GLY A 487 12.43 -12.10 40.74
N ALA A 488 12.64 -13.14 41.56
CA ALA A 488 13.36 -14.36 41.16
C ALA A 488 12.82 -15.05 39.88
N LEU A 489 11.53 -15.01 39.66
CA LEU A 489 10.89 -15.59 38.47
C LEU A 489 10.39 -14.52 37.49
N VAL A 490 10.55 -13.23 37.80
CA VAL A 490 10.16 -12.15 36.90
C VAL A 490 10.95 -12.24 35.59
N GLY A 491 10.29 -12.16 34.45
CA GLY A 491 10.93 -12.30 33.15
C GLY A 491 11.38 -13.72 32.79
N GLN A 492 11.08 -14.72 33.61
CA GLN A 492 11.34 -16.14 33.30
C GLN A 492 10.11 -16.80 32.71
N VAL A 493 10.30 -17.90 32.00
CA VAL A 493 9.21 -18.71 31.45
C VAL A 493 8.78 -19.77 32.46
N THR A 494 7.49 -19.78 32.81
CA THR A 494 6.88 -20.84 33.59
C THR A 494 6.24 -21.88 32.66
N PRO A 495 6.53 -23.18 32.83
CA PRO A 495 5.96 -24.24 31.99
C PRO A 495 4.43 -24.22 31.98
N ILE A 496 3.83 -24.57 30.83
CA ILE A 496 2.37 -24.55 30.64
C ILE A 496 1.64 -25.51 31.61
N GLU A 497 2.26 -26.60 31.96
CA GLU A 497 1.73 -27.59 32.90
C GLU A 497 1.59 -27.03 34.32
N GLN A 498 2.42 -26.04 34.68
CA GLN A 498 2.37 -25.35 35.99
C GLN A 498 1.38 -24.20 35.99
N ILE A 499 1.29 -23.45 34.88
CA ILE A 499 0.34 -22.33 34.75
C ILE A 499 -1.09 -22.81 34.52
N ALA A 500 -1.26 -23.90 33.78
CA ALA A 500 -2.56 -24.50 33.46
C ALA A 500 -3.56 -23.51 32.82
N THR A 501 -3.08 -22.67 31.88
CA THR A 501 -3.89 -21.71 31.13
C THR A 501 -4.09 -22.14 29.68
N ASP A 502 -4.84 -21.36 28.88
CA ASP A 502 -5.01 -21.59 27.44
C ASP A 502 -3.67 -21.70 26.71
N ARG A 503 -3.57 -22.66 25.81
CA ARG A 503 -2.33 -22.98 25.12
C ARG A 503 -2.33 -22.70 23.61
N HIS A 504 -3.43 -22.19 23.05
CA HIS A 504 -3.56 -22.02 21.60
C HIS A 504 -2.44 -21.16 21.01
N ARG A 505 -2.17 -19.97 21.61
CA ARG A 505 -1.05 -19.14 21.19
C ARG A 505 0.30 -19.89 21.27
N LEU A 506 0.52 -20.61 22.37
CA LEU A 506 1.75 -21.36 22.57
C LEU A 506 1.92 -22.45 21.51
N ASP A 507 0.89 -23.19 21.21
CA ASP A 507 0.91 -24.26 20.21
C ASP A 507 1.06 -23.71 18.78
N SER A 508 0.46 -22.56 18.46
CA SER A 508 0.57 -21.91 17.16
C SER A 508 2.00 -21.46 16.82
N TYR A 509 2.84 -21.12 17.82
CA TYR A 509 4.27 -20.88 17.59
C TYR A 509 5.03 -22.21 17.55
N SER A 510 5.07 -22.84 16.39
CA SER A 510 5.70 -24.16 16.24
C SER A 510 7.23 -24.10 16.18
N VAL A 511 7.89 -25.25 16.40
CA VAL A 511 9.34 -25.40 16.22
C VAL A 511 9.73 -25.06 14.77
N ALA A 512 8.92 -25.49 13.80
CA ALA A 512 9.16 -25.21 12.40
C ALA A 512 9.10 -23.70 12.09
N LEU A 513 8.10 -22.99 12.65
CA LEU A 513 8.02 -21.54 12.50
C LEU A 513 9.24 -20.81 13.10
N CYS A 514 9.64 -21.21 14.30
CA CYS A 514 10.83 -20.66 14.96
C CYS A 514 12.11 -20.89 14.13
N ALA A 515 12.30 -22.08 13.59
CA ALA A 515 13.44 -22.41 12.75
C ALA A 515 13.46 -21.55 11.47
N ASN A 516 12.33 -21.45 10.77
CA ASN A 516 12.21 -20.61 9.57
C ASN A 516 12.42 -19.13 9.87
N GLN A 517 11.89 -18.61 10.98
CA GLN A 517 12.11 -17.23 11.42
C GLN A 517 13.59 -16.92 11.63
N ASN A 518 14.34 -17.82 12.29
CA ASN A 518 15.78 -17.63 12.51
C ASN A 518 16.61 -17.71 11.20
N LEU A 519 16.08 -18.36 10.16
CA LEU A 519 16.73 -18.45 8.85
C LEU A 519 16.35 -17.31 7.90
N LEU A 520 15.21 -16.65 8.12
CA LEU A 520 14.58 -15.74 7.17
C LEU A 520 15.52 -14.66 6.62
N TYR A 521 16.33 -14.05 7.47
CA TYR A 521 17.21 -12.93 7.09
C TYR A 521 18.70 -13.25 7.25
N THR A 522 19.10 -14.49 7.07
CA THR A 522 20.52 -14.92 7.17
C THR A 522 21.44 -14.21 6.17
N ALA A 523 20.91 -13.81 5.01
CA ALA A 523 21.64 -13.02 4.01
C ALA A 523 21.89 -11.56 4.44
N TYR A 524 21.25 -11.11 5.52
CA TYR A 524 21.38 -9.76 6.07
C TYR A 524 21.91 -9.86 7.53
N PRO A 525 23.22 -10.03 7.76
CA PRO A 525 23.76 -10.32 9.08
C PRO A 525 23.30 -9.40 10.22
N PRO A 526 23.14 -8.06 10.02
CA PRO A 526 22.64 -7.16 11.08
C PRO A 526 21.17 -7.42 11.46
N ASP A 527 20.40 -8.11 10.61
CA ASP A 527 18.97 -8.35 10.78
C ASP A 527 18.63 -9.80 11.05
N ARG A 528 19.63 -10.67 11.02
CA ARG A 528 19.49 -12.07 11.37
C ARG A 528 18.92 -12.19 12.79
N PHE A 529 17.93 -13.05 12.95
CA PHE A 529 17.40 -13.43 14.24
C PHE A 529 18.26 -14.51 14.89
N SER A 530 18.51 -14.37 16.20
CA SER A 530 19.32 -15.32 16.96
C SER A 530 18.78 -15.62 18.37
N HIS A 531 17.79 -14.83 18.81
CA HIS A 531 17.22 -14.92 20.15
C HIS A 531 15.82 -15.54 20.17
N PHE A 532 15.24 -15.85 19.01
CA PHE A 532 13.95 -16.54 18.93
C PHE A 532 14.11 -18.02 19.24
N ARG A 533 13.26 -18.52 20.14
CA ARG A 533 13.21 -19.92 20.55
C ARG A 533 11.77 -20.36 20.77
N LYS A 534 11.47 -21.61 20.46
CA LYS A 534 10.25 -22.24 20.94
C LYS A 534 10.38 -22.53 22.42
N THR A 535 9.51 -21.94 23.23
CA THR A 535 9.32 -22.27 24.64
C THR A 535 8.08 -23.15 24.81
N PHE A 536 7.89 -23.71 25.98
CA PHE A 536 6.74 -24.56 26.33
C PHE A 536 6.01 -23.98 27.53
N GLY A 537 5.90 -22.66 27.63
CA GLY A 537 5.27 -21.97 28.74
C GLY A 537 4.99 -20.50 28.43
N TYR A 538 4.67 -19.76 29.46
CA TYR A 538 4.43 -18.31 29.38
C TYR A 538 5.40 -17.53 30.26
N ALA A 539 5.76 -16.33 29.78
CA ALA A 539 6.70 -15.46 30.47
C ALA A 539 6.01 -14.70 31.62
N ASN A 540 6.62 -14.70 32.78
CA ASN A 540 6.17 -13.97 33.97
C ASN A 540 6.51 -12.49 33.82
N GLN A 541 5.56 -11.70 33.35
CA GLN A 541 5.79 -10.28 33.11
C GLN A 541 5.56 -9.45 34.37
N PRO A 542 6.37 -8.38 34.60
CA PRO A 542 6.07 -7.37 35.63
C PRO A 542 4.70 -6.74 35.40
N LEU A 543 4.06 -6.28 36.48
CA LEU A 543 2.70 -5.75 36.44
C LEU A 543 2.61 -4.21 36.30
N ASP A 544 3.66 -3.56 35.78
CA ASP A 544 3.69 -2.13 35.51
C ASP A 544 2.54 -1.71 34.58
N GLY A 545 1.76 -0.73 35.03
CA GLY A 545 0.59 -0.23 34.29
C GLY A 545 -0.54 -1.26 34.13
N LEU A 546 -0.65 -2.24 35.04
CA LEU A 546 -1.63 -3.33 34.98
C LEU A 546 -3.06 -2.83 34.72
N TRP A 547 -3.45 -1.71 35.31
CA TRP A 547 -4.79 -1.14 35.16
C TRP A 547 -5.19 -0.82 33.73
N LEU A 548 -4.21 -0.62 32.82
CA LEU A 548 -4.41 -0.34 31.40
C LEU A 548 -4.29 -1.59 30.50
N ARG A 549 -4.14 -2.77 31.08
CA ARG A 549 -3.89 -4.00 30.31
C ARG A 549 -5.15 -4.89 30.18
N ALA A 550 -6.29 -4.39 30.58
CA ALA A 550 -7.55 -5.11 30.40
C ALA A 550 -7.97 -5.14 28.90
N PRO A 551 -8.62 -6.22 28.44
CA PRO A 551 -8.92 -7.47 29.14
C PRO A 551 -7.67 -8.28 29.46
N TYR A 552 -7.73 -9.09 30.50
CA TYR A 552 -6.59 -9.78 31.10
C TYR A 552 -6.36 -11.17 30.49
N LEU A 553 -5.19 -11.73 30.81
CA LEU A 553 -4.55 -12.92 30.25
C LEU A 553 -4.00 -12.67 28.82
N HIS A 554 -3.19 -13.62 28.37
CA HIS A 554 -2.50 -13.53 27.06
C HIS A 554 -3.46 -13.51 25.87
N ASN A 555 -4.68 -14.03 26.04
CA ASN A 555 -5.73 -14.06 25.02
C ASN A 555 -6.86 -13.03 25.26
N GLY A 556 -6.74 -12.22 26.34
CA GLY A 556 -7.75 -11.22 26.71
C GLY A 556 -9.11 -11.81 27.04
N SER A 557 -9.15 -13.00 27.63
CA SER A 557 -10.40 -13.72 27.92
C SER A 557 -11.10 -13.30 29.23
N VAL A 558 -10.50 -12.42 30.03
CA VAL A 558 -11.04 -12.00 31.31
C VAL A 558 -11.16 -10.47 31.35
N PRO A 559 -12.39 -9.90 31.41
CA PRO A 559 -12.59 -8.48 31.14
C PRO A 559 -12.03 -7.54 32.23
N THR A 560 -12.07 -7.94 33.51
CA THR A 560 -11.61 -7.09 34.61
C THR A 560 -10.68 -7.83 35.56
N LEU A 561 -9.91 -7.08 36.36
CA LEU A 561 -9.05 -7.66 37.39
C LEU A 561 -9.87 -8.37 38.49
N ARG A 562 -11.05 -7.87 38.79
CA ARG A 562 -12.00 -8.54 39.70
C ARG A 562 -12.37 -9.93 39.19
N ASP A 563 -12.74 -10.01 37.89
CA ASP A 563 -13.09 -11.30 37.28
C ASP A 563 -11.90 -12.27 37.24
N LEU A 564 -10.66 -11.72 37.08
CA LEU A 564 -9.45 -12.54 37.12
C LEU A 564 -9.25 -13.17 38.50
N LEU A 565 -9.54 -12.44 39.57
CA LEU A 565 -9.37 -12.90 40.95
C LEU A 565 -10.55 -13.76 41.45
N ASN A 566 -11.68 -13.74 40.75
CA ASN A 566 -12.84 -14.55 41.08
C ASN A 566 -12.66 -16.00 40.59
N PRO A 567 -13.35 -16.98 41.23
CA PRO A 567 -13.42 -18.33 40.70
C PRO A 567 -13.91 -18.34 39.23
N THR A 568 -13.44 -19.31 38.45
CA THR A 568 -13.76 -19.41 37.02
C THR A 568 -15.29 -19.48 36.77
N SER A 569 -16.03 -20.10 37.67
CA SER A 569 -17.51 -20.21 37.61
C SER A 569 -18.26 -18.87 37.75
N GLU A 570 -17.61 -17.84 38.28
CA GLU A 570 -18.17 -16.50 38.46
C GLU A 570 -17.76 -15.53 37.34
N ARG A 571 -16.87 -15.94 36.46
CA ARG A 571 -16.43 -15.10 35.33
C ARG A 571 -17.52 -15.01 34.28
N PRO A 572 -17.70 -13.85 33.62
CA PRO A 572 -18.70 -13.75 32.55
C PRO A 572 -18.33 -14.67 31.39
N ALA A 573 -19.29 -15.48 30.94
CA ALA A 573 -19.13 -16.36 29.79
C ALA A 573 -19.16 -15.57 28.45
N VAL A 574 -19.69 -14.36 28.47
CA VAL A 574 -19.77 -13.44 27.32
C VAL A 574 -19.55 -12.02 27.83
N PHE A 575 -18.76 -11.28 27.08
CA PHE A 575 -18.55 -9.85 27.31
C PHE A 575 -18.26 -9.12 25.98
N TYR A 576 -18.16 -7.79 26.02
CA TYR A 576 -17.92 -6.99 24.81
C TYR A 576 -16.60 -6.26 24.88
N ARG A 577 -15.90 -6.17 23.75
CA ARG A 577 -14.57 -5.55 23.59
C ARG A 577 -14.64 -4.33 22.66
N GLY A 578 -13.75 -3.38 22.89
CA GLY A 578 -13.64 -2.15 22.08
C GLY A 578 -14.20 -0.92 22.75
N TYR A 579 -15.01 -1.06 23.83
CA TYR A 579 -15.49 0.06 24.63
C TYR A 579 -14.37 0.53 25.57
N ASP A 580 -14.06 1.82 25.56
CA ASP A 580 -12.90 2.38 26.23
C ASP A 580 -13.21 3.19 27.51
N VAL A 581 -14.45 3.08 28.02
CA VAL A 581 -14.80 3.64 29.32
C VAL A 581 -14.31 2.73 30.44
N TYR A 582 -13.56 3.33 31.36
CA TYR A 582 -12.90 2.59 32.43
C TYR A 582 -13.81 2.35 33.63
N ASP A 583 -13.75 1.16 34.24
CA ASP A 583 -14.41 0.78 35.48
C ASP A 583 -13.38 0.71 36.62
N PRO A 584 -13.24 1.75 37.44
CA PRO A 584 -12.28 1.75 38.52
C PRO A 584 -12.64 0.80 39.66
N LYS A 585 -13.89 0.38 39.78
CA LYS A 585 -14.35 -0.55 40.83
C LYS A 585 -13.90 -1.97 40.56
N ASN A 586 -14.00 -2.41 39.31
CA ASN A 586 -13.63 -3.77 38.89
C ASN A 586 -12.22 -3.82 38.30
N VAL A 587 -11.60 -2.68 38.02
CA VAL A 587 -10.27 -2.49 37.40
C VAL A 587 -10.21 -3.14 36.03
N GLY A 588 -10.70 -2.40 35.03
CA GLY A 588 -10.78 -2.82 33.63
C GLY A 588 -11.67 -1.89 32.83
N PHE A 589 -12.01 -2.25 31.62
CA PHE A 589 -13.00 -1.52 30.82
C PHE A 589 -14.41 -2.07 31.06
N ILE A 590 -15.44 -1.21 30.93
CA ILE A 590 -16.82 -1.67 31.00
C ILE A 590 -17.09 -2.63 29.86
N ALA A 591 -17.33 -3.89 30.18
CA ALA A 591 -17.45 -4.97 29.21
C ALA A 591 -18.89 -5.45 28.95
N SER A 592 -19.88 -4.75 29.50
CA SER A 592 -21.31 -5.07 29.33
C SER A 592 -22.00 -4.26 28.24
N VAL A 593 -21.36 -3.22 27.72
CA VAL A 593 -21.92 -2.33 26.69
C VAL A 593 -21.82 -3.01 25.32
N LYS A 594 -22.98 -3.15 24.65
CA LYS A 594 -23.11 -3.82 23.37
C LYS A 594 -22.86 -2.90 22.18
N GLU A 595 -23.23 -1.64 22.34
CA GLU A 595 -23.12 -0.62 21.28
C GLU A 595 -23.03 0.79 21.87
N GLU A 596 -22.49 1.73 21.14
CA GLU A 596 -22.50 3.17 21.40
C GLU A 596 -22.70 3.90 20.06
N ASP A 597 -23.61 4.85 19.99
CA ASP A 597 -23.93 5.63 18.80
C ASP A 597 -24.18 4.78 17.53
N GLY A 598 -24.80 3.61 17.71
CA GLY A 598 -25.10 2.66 16.63
C GLY A 598 -23.91 1.79 16.19
N GLN A 599 -22.72 2.02 16.74
CA GLN A 599 -21.56 1.16 16.52
C GLN A 599 -21.59 -0.01 17.51
N ALA A 600 -21.74 -1.22 16.98
CA ALA A 600 -21.72 -2.42 17.81
C ALA A 600 -20.28 -2.75 18.26
N TYR A 601 -20.15 -3.20 19.51
CA TYR A 601 -18.91 -3.72 20.06
C TYR A 601 -18.77 -5.22 19.82
N PHE A 602 -17.53 -5.68 19.75
CA PHE A 602 -17.21 -7.08 19.46
C PHE A 602 -17.64 -7.98 20.63
N LYS A 603 -18.50 -8.95 20.35
CA LYS A 603 -18.91 -9.97 21.30
C LYS A 603 -17.82 -11.03 21.41
N TYR A 604 -17.23 -11.14 22.61
CA TYR A 604 -16.22 -12.15 22.93
C TYR A 604 -16.90 -13.40 23.52
#